data_cdca52df3bf2a6177db02506342082a2
#
_entry.id   cdca52df3bf2a6177db02506342082a2
#
_cell.length_a   1.000
_cell.length_b   1.000
_cell.length_c   1.000
_cell.angle_alpha   90.00
_cell.angle_beta   90.00
_cell.angle_gamma   90.00
#
_symmetry.space_group_name_H-M   'P 1'
#
loop_
_entity.id
_entity.type
_entity.pdbx_description
1 polymer ?
#
loop_
_entity_poly.entity_id
_entity_poly.type
_entity_poly.pdbx_seq_one_letter_code
_entity_poly.pdbx_strand_id
1 'polypeptide(L)'
;MKQESHLTTNRVTIIPNRCLILLIISIVLSCTVNCARISAPREIEIASYGISKYRIVVADDASHSTMHGAIELQMFLYRITGAVLPIFSDRLPMRNYEIIIGENEHLNNLDLDIDFTALGDEGYVLKTAGTYLVIAGGEVRGNLYGVYGLLEDHIGCRWFSSEVSRIPEYDRLGFEPLDEVGISVIEYREPYVWEAFNGDWAARNRMNRNSKSGGLESRHGGKIEWVDGMFVHTFDKLVPPDEYFRKHPEYFSKVGGRRRRRKTQLCCTNEEVVQIVTEGVLKAFRENPQAYVLSVSHNDCDNHCECLKCQTLAEKEESQIAPVLWMVNRVAEEVEKEVPDKVIETLAYQWTRKAPKTMRPRQNVVIRLCTIECCFAHPLDGCDSPENIEFVRDLREWSKIADRLWVWNYVTSFAHYFVPFPNLRIRNNNIKLFVENNVDGIFQQDVYTTPCGELSELSGYLNAKLLWNPMYDEDTAINEFLDGVYGPAAEPIRAYVDMLHGRVEDDNIHMNIWTGPDAEYLTDGILARSDSLWDDAELLVEHMPDVHERVMSA
;
A
#
# COMPACT_ATOMS: atom_id res chain seq x y z
N MET A 1 70.36 -10.11 9.85
CA MET A 1 70.43 -11.08 10.95
C MET A 1 69.16 -11.91 10.86
N LYS A 2 69.18 -12.98 10.18
CA LYS A 2 69.32 -14.39 10.47
C LYS A 2 68.76 -14.78 11.87
N GLN A 3 67.64 -15.51 11.91
CA GLN A 3 67.64 -16.81 12.58
C GLN A 3 66.42 -17.63 12.15
N GLU A 4 66.79 -18.77 11.63
CA GLU A 4 66.02 -19.96 11.36
C GLU A 4 65.68 -20.73 12.65
N SER A 5 64.67 -21.57 12.57
CA SER A 5 64.68 -22.98 13.02
C SER A 5 63.26 -23.43 13.37
N HIS A 6 62.76 -24.55 13.17
CA HIS A 6 63.02 -25.93 12.95
C HIS A 6 61.65 -26.65 12.86
N LEU A 7 61.50 -27.41 11.82
CA LEU A 7 60.46 -28.45 11.68
C LEU A 7 60.76 -29.66 12.59
N THR A 8 59.76 -30.16 13.28
CA THR A 8 59.76 -31.54 13.80
C THR A 8 58.55 -32.33 13.31
N THR A 9 58.83 -33.27 12.50
CA THR A 9 57.90 -34.32 12.00
C THR A 9 57.69 -35.37 13.09
N ASN A 10 56.45 -35.65 13.46
CA ASN A 10 56.11 -36.87 14.20
C ASN A 10 55.28 -37.81 13.27
N ARG A 11 55.89 -38.93 12.97
CA ARG A 11 55.24 -40.08 12.31
C ARG A 11 54.32 -40.79 13.31
N VAL A 12 53.07 -40.98 12.94
CA VAL A 12 52.14 -41.88 13.64
C VAL A 12 51.91 -43.12 12.78
N THR A 13 52.25 -44.26 13.39
CA THR A 13 52.16 -45.61 12.82
C THR A 13 50.71 -46.06 12.79
N ILE A 14 50.20 -46.49 11.64
CA ILE A 14 48.83 -47.01 11.47
C ILE A 14 48.87 -48.51 11.75
N ILE A 15 48.07 -48.98 12.72
CA ILE A 15 47.76 -50.39 12.98
C ILE A 15 46.35 -50.67 12.39
N PRO A 16 46.17 -51.68 11.52
CA PRO A 16 44.85 -51.95 10.97
C PRO A 16 44.03 -52.84 11.92
N ASN A 17 42.94 -52.31 12.45
CA ASN A 17 42.04 -53.05 13.32
C ASN A 17 40.77 -53.46 12.56
N ARG A 18 40.79 -54.68 12.01
CA ARG A 18 39.66 -55.30 11.26
C ARG A 18 38.45 -55.70 12.12
N CYS A 19 38.50 -55.52 13.44
CA CYS A 19 37.38 -55.86 14.32
C CYS A 19 36.40 -54.70 14.65
N LEU A 20 36.72 -53.46 14.28
CA LEU A 20 35.85 -52.30 14.59
C LEU A 20 34.77 -52.03 13.53
N ILE A 21 34.92 -52.60 12.32
CA ILE A 21 33.98 -52.38 11.20
C ILE A 21 32.69 -53.21 11.37
N LEU A 22 32.74 -54.37 11.99
CA LEU A 22 31.56 -55.22 12.19
C LEU A 22 30.62 -54.72 13.32
N LEU A 23 31.11 -53.97 14.30
CA LEU A 23 30.28 -53.40 15.35
C LEU A 23 29.52 -52.12 14.93
N ILE A 24 30.08 -51.35 14.01
CA ILE A 24 29.46 -50.15 13.44
C ILE A 24 28.35 -50.52 12.46
N ILE A 25 28.48 -51.60 11.72
CA ILE A 25 27.45 -52.05 10.77
C ILE A 25 26.22 -52.60 11.51
N SER A 26 26.38 -53.24 12.67
CA SER A 26 25.24 -53.70 13.51
C SER A 26 24.49 -52.56 14.22
N ILE A 27 25.15 -51.47 14.56
CA ILE A 27 24.50 -50.30 15.18
C ILE A 27 23.78 -49.45 14.10
N VAL A 28 24.31 -49.38 12.87
CA VAL A 28 23.64 -48.65 11.78
C VAL A 28 22.42 -49.42 11.27
N LEU A 29 22.40 -50.77 11.29
CA LEU A 29 21.22 -51.55 10.90
C LEU A 29 20.11 -51.55 11.98
N SER A 30 20.42 -51.29 13.27
CA SER A 30 19.41 -51.18 14.32
C SER A 30 18.76 -49.78 14.44
N CYS A 31 19.36 -48.73 13.85
CA CYS A 31 18.79 -47.40 13.80
C CYS A 31 17.90 -47.12 12.59
N THR A 32 17.78 -48.04 11.65
CA THR A 32 16.99 -47.82 10.41
C THR A 32 15.55 -48.34 10.50
N VAL A 33 15.07 -48.75 11.67
CA VAL A 33 13.71 -49.32 11.80
C VAL A 33 12.73 -48.35 12.48
N ASN A 34 13.15 -47.16 12.90
CA ASN A 34 12.23 -46.14 13.48
C ASN A 34 12.37 -44.74 12.88
N CYS A 35 12.70 -44.65 11.59
CA CYS A 35 12.24 -43.49 10.85
C CYS A 35 10.73 -43.66 10.63
N ALA A 36 9.95 -43.16 11.54
CA ALA A 36 8.55 -42.85 11.23
C ALA A 36 8.57 -42.18 9.84
N ARG A 37 7.92 -42.80 8.87
CA ARG A 37 7.61 -42.16 7.60
C ARG A 37 6.92 -40.85 8.01
N ILE A 38 7.62 -39.73 7.91
CA ILE A 38 6.97 -38.44 7.82
C ILE A 38 6.14 -38.60 6.55
N SER A 39 4.86 -38.94 6.73
CA SER A 39 3.93 -38.94 5.61
C SER A 39 4.00 -37.53 5.04
N ALA A 40 4.27 -37.43 3.73
CA ALA A 40 4.15 -36.15 3.05
C ALA A 40 2.86 -35.46 3.54
N PRO A 41 2.91 -34.14 3.81
CA PRO A 41 1.71 -33.42 4.22
C PRO A 41 0.58 -33.75 3.25
N ARG A 42 -0.57 -34.13 3.80
CA ARG A 42 -1.73 -34.46 2.95
C ARG A 42 -2.38 -33.18 2.51
N GLU A 43 -2.64 -33.08 1.21
CA GLU A 43 -3.52 -32.03 0.65
C GLU A 43 -4.83 -31.94 1.46
N ILE A 44 -5.23 -30.73 1.78
CA ILE A 44 -6.54 -30.46 2.39
C ILE A 44 -7.57 -30.29 1.27
N GLU A 45 -8.48 -31.25 1.11
CA GLU A 45 -9.63 -31.14 0.19
C GLU A 45 -10.77 -30.39 0.87
N ILE A 46 -11.03 -29.15 0.46
CA ILE A 46 -12.08 -28.28 1.00
C ILE A 46 -13.45 -28.69 0.47
N ALA A 47 -13.55 -28.95 -0.85
CA ALA A 47 -14.79 -29.34 -1.49
C ALA A 47 -14.53 -30.26 -2.70
N SER A 48 -15.50 -31.12 -3.00
CA SER A 48 -15.45 -32.03 -4.16
C SER A 48 -16.86 -32.24 -4.69
N TYR A 49 -17.08 -31.94 -6.00
CA TYR A 49 -18.35 -32.11 -6.71
C TYR A 49 -19.57 -31.51 -5.97
N GLY A 50 -19.46 -30.26 -5.52
CA GLY A 50 -20.52 -29.54 -4.82
C GLY A 50 -20.74 -29.97 -3.36
N ILE A 51 -19.86 -30.82 -2.79
CA ILE A 51 -19.98 -31.32 -1.42
C ILE A 51 -18.74 -30.93 -0.62
N SER A 52 -18.94 -30.46 0.61
CA SER A 52 -17.87 -30.20 1.57
C SER A 52 -18.16 -30.87 2.93
N LYS A 53 -17.10 -31.30 3.60
CA LYS A 53 -17.14 -31.74 5.01
C LYS A 53 -16.86 -30.57 5.95
N TYR A 54 -16.35 -29.46 5.41
CA TYR A 54 -15.93 -28.30 6.18
C TYR A 54 -17.10 -27.44 6.61
N ARG A 55 -16.92 -26.79 7.74
CA ARG A 55 -17.68 -25.64 8.20
C ARG A 55 -16.76 -24.49 8.49
N ILE A 56 -17.26 -23.27 8.44
CA ILE A 56 -16.54 -22.06 8.84
C ILE A 56 -16.87 -21.78 10.31
N VAL A 57 -15.85 -21.45 11.10
CA VAL A 57 -16.01 -21.14 12.53
C VAL A 57 -15.41 -19.78 12.82
N VAL A 58 -16.20 -18.94 13.50
CA VAL A 58 -15.79 -17.62 14.01
C VAL A 58 -16.11 -17.51 15.50
N ALA A 59 -15.51 -16.56 16.21
CA ALA A 59 -15.90 -16.25 17.58
C ALA A 59 -17.37 -15.81 17.64
N ASP A 60 -18.03 -16.09 18.78
CA ASP A 60 -19.42 -15.66 19.00
C ASP A 60 -19.58 -14.12 18.99
N ASP A 61 -18.54 -13.41 19.39
CA ASP A 61 -18.43 -11.95 19.40
C ASP A 61 -17.48 -11.41 18.31
N ALA A 62 -17.30 -12.17 17.22
CA ALA A 62 -16.46 -11.79 16.10
C ALA A 62 -16.75 -10.35 15.62
N SER A 63 -15.69 -9.61 15.30
CA SER A 63 -15.82 -8.24 14.73
C SER A 63 -16.64 -8.24 13.44
N HIS A 64 -17.17 -7.08 13.07
CA HIS A 64 -17.92 -6.94 11.80
C HIS A 64 -17.09 -7.36 10.58
N SER A 65 -15.79 -7.06 10.58
CA SER A 65 -14.90 -7.45 9.48
C SER A 65 -14.62 -8.94 9.44
N THR A 66 -14.41 -9.57 10.59
CA THR A 66 -14.22 -11.02 10.68
C THR A 66 -15.46 -11.77 10.23
N MET A 67 -16.65 -11.36 10.68
CA MET A 67 -17.92 -11.96 10.23
C MET A 67 -18.15 -11.74 8.73
N HIS A 68 -17.84 -10.54 8.21
CA HIS A 68 -17.92 -10.27 6.78
C HIS A 68 -16.96 -11.16 5.98
N GLY A 69 -15.73 -11.36 6.46
CA GLY A 69 -14.77 -12.31 5.88
C GLY A 69 -15.31 -13.74 5.80
N ALA A 70 -15.97 -14.21 6.86
CA ALA A 70 -16.61 -15.53 6.85
C ALA A 70 -17.74 -15.63 5.82
N ILE A 71 -18.55 -14.59 5.67
CA ILE A 71 -19.64 -14.51 4.69
C ILE A 71 -19.07 -14.46 3.25
N GLU A 72 -18.06 -13.65 3.00
CA GLU A 72 -17.35 -13.57 1.70
C GLU A 72 -16.74 -14.93 1.34
N LEU A 73 -16.05 -15.57 2.29
CA LEU A 73 -15.46 -16.91 2.06
C LEU A 73 -16.55 -17.94 1.71
N GLN A 74 -17.65 -17.98 2.46
CA GLN A 74 -18.77 -18.88 2.19
C GLN A 74 -19.35 -18.64 0.79
N MET A 75 -19.60 -17.38 0.44
CA MET A 75 -20.15 -16.98 -0.86
C MET A 75 -19.22 -17.36 -2.01
N PHE A 76 -17.94 -17.03 -1.91
CA PHE A 76 -16.98 -17.34 -2.97
C PHE A 76 -16.75 -18.85 -3.10
N LEU A 77 -16.60 -19.60 -2.01
CA LEU A 77 -16.46 -21.05 -2.07
C LEU A 77 -17.70 -21.71 -2.72
N TYR A 78 -18.90 -21.20 -2.45
CA TYR A 78 -20.10 -21.65 -3.14
C TYR A 78 -20.06 -21.37 -4.65
N ARG A 79 -19.64 -20.17 -5.05
CA ARG A 79 -19.50 -19.82 -6.48
C ARG A 79 -18.45 -20.66 -7.19
N ILE A 80 -17.37 -20.99 -6.49
CA ILE A 80 -16.21 -21.72 -7.02
C ILE A 80 -16.48 -23.22 -7.14
N THR A 81 -17.19 -23.82 -6.18
CA THR A 81 -17.30 -25.28 -6.06
C THR A 81 -18.73 -25.80 -6.04
N GLY A 82 -19.74 -24.94 -5.91
CA GLY A 82 -21.11 -25.32 -5.64
C GLY A 82 -21.39 -25.82 -4.20
N ALA A 83 -20.35 -25.93 -3.36
CA ALA A 83 -20.50 -26.44 -1.99
C ALA A 83 -20.88 -25.34 -1.00
N VAL A 84 -21.87 -25.60 -0.15
CA VAL A 84 -22.26 -24.70 0.95
C VAL A 84 -21.52 -25.10 2.22
N LEU A 85 -20.66 -24.21 2.72
CA LEU A 85 -19.99 -24.38 4.01
C LEU A 85 -20.72 -23.52 5.05
N PRO A 86 -21.42 -24.11 6.03
CA PRO A 86 -22.17 -23.33 7.01
C PRO A 86 -21.22 -22.61 7.99
N ILE A 87 -21.62 -21.40 8.41
CA ILE A 87 -20.90 -20.60 9.41
C ILE A 87 -21.47 -20.91 10.79
N PHE A 88 -20.59 -21.15 11.76
CA PHE A 88 -20.93 -21.44 13.15
C PHE A 88 -20.10 -20.59 14.13
N SER A 89 -20.66 -20.40 15.31
CA SER A 89 -19.93 -19.84 16.45
C SER A 89 -19.06 -20.93 17.11
N ASP A 90 -17.93 -20.52 17.66
CA ASP A 90 -16.99 -21.31 18.47
C ASP A 90 -17.57 -21.87 19.77
N ARG A 91 -18.78 -21.43 20.20
CA ARG A 91 -19.52 -22.04 21.32
C ARG A 91 -19.97 -23.47 21.05
N LEU A 92 -20.04 -23.87 19.79
CA LEU A 92 -20.33 -25.26 19.43
C LEU A 92 -19.08 -26.12 19.60
N PRO A 93 -19.21 -27.41 19.97
CA PRO A 93 -18.06 -28.28 20.09
C PRO A 93 -17.22 -28.34 18.81
N MET A 94 -15.91 -28.26 18.96
CA MET A 94 -14.93 -28.41 17.87
C MET A 94 -15.11 -29.76 17.17
N ARG A 95 -14.95 -29.76 15.84
CA ARG A 95 -15.05 -30.97 14.99
C ARG A 95 -13.90 -31.01 14.00
N ASN A 96 -13.63 -32.16 13.45
CA ASN A 96 -12.75 -32.26 12.28
C ASN A 96 -13.33 -31.45 11.10
N TYR A 97 -12.47 -30.96 10.23
CA TYR A 97 -12.83 -30.22 9.02
C TYR A 97 -13.49 -28.87 9.29
N GLU A 98 -12.72 -27.97 9.90
CA GLU A 98 -13.11 -26.57 10.12
C GLU A 98 -12.15 -25.61 9.42
N ILE A 99 -12.74 -24.54 8.85
CA ILE A 99 -12.03 -23.32 8.51
C ILE A 99 -12.25 -22.36 9.68
N ILE A 100 -11.21 -22.11 10.45
CA ILE A 100 -11.24 -21.30 11.65
C ILE A 100 -10.78 -19.90 11.30
N ILE A 101 -11.63 -18.89 11.51
CA ILE A 101 -11.33 -17.51 11.16
C ILE A 101 -11.24 -16.65 12.44
N GLY A 102 -10.10 -15.98 12.61
CA GLY A 102 -9.81 -15.09 13.71
C GLY A 102 -9.52 -15.83 15.03
N GLU A 103 -9.19 -15.06 16.05
CA GLU A 103 -8.97 -15.58 17.41
C GLU A 103 -10.30 -16.05 18.00
N ASN A 104 -10.35 -17.34 18.41
CA ASN A 104 -11.54 -17.97 18.98
C ASN A 104 -11.17 -19.22 19.80
N GLU A 105 -12.14 -19.81 20.52
CA GLU A 105 -11.89 -20.98 21.37
C GLU A 105 -11.36 -22.20 20.59
N HIS A 106 -11.76 -22.40 19.33
CA HIS A 106 -11.28 -23.52 18.51
C HIS A 106 -9.83 -23.33 18.09
N LEU A 107 -9.42 -22.10 17.75
CA LEU A 107 -8.01 -21.78 17.47
C LEU A 107 -7.14 -22.03 18.70
N ASN A 108 -7.59 -21.58 19.87
CA ASN A 108 -6.85 -21.77 21.13
C ASN A 108 -6.63 -23.25 21.46
N ASN A 109 -7.57 -24.14 21.07
CA ASN A 109 -7.44 -25.58 21.27
C ASN A 109 -6.41 -26.25 20.33
N LEU A 110 -5.93 -25.56 19.29
CA LEU A 110 -4.93 -26.09 18.37
C LEU A 110 -3.48 -25.85 18.84
N ASP A 111 -3.27 -25.04 19.89
CA ASP A 111 -1.96 -24.71 20.45
C ASP A 111 -0.95 -24.27 19.36
N LEU A 112 -1.40 -23.40 18.44
CA LEU A 112 -0.59 -22.84 17.38
C LEU A 112 0.12 -21.58 17.86
N ASP A 113 1.43 -21.49 17.56
CA ASP A 113 2.22 -20.28 17.84
C ASP A 113 1.91 -19.21 16.78
N ILE A 114 1.06 -18.23 17.13
CA ILE A 114 0.70 -17.08 16.27
C ILE A 114 0.97 -15.81 17.06
N ASP A 115 1.89 -14.98 16.57
CA ASP A 115 2.20 -13.68 17.16
C ASP A 115 1.24 -12.60 16.63
N PHE A 116 0.07 -12.45 17.24
CA PHE A 116 -0.92 -11.43 16.89
C PHE A 116 -0.37 -10.00 17.05
N THR A 117 0.60 -9.78 17.94
CA THR A 117 1.22 -8.45 18.09
C THR A 117 2.04 -8.07 16.86
N ALA A 118 2.78 -9.03 16.31
CA ALA A 118 3.53 -8.82 15.07
C ALA A 118 2.62 -8.65 13.84
N LEU A 119 1.43 -9.25 13.84
CA LEU A 119 0.44 -9.09 12.77
C LEU A 119 -0.19 -7.68 12.76
N GLY A 120 -0.26 -7.01 13.92
CA GLY A 120 -0.90 -5.70 14.04
C GLY A 120 -2.39 -5.74 13.64
N ASP A 121 -2.89 -4.66 13.05
CA ASP A 121 -4.31 -4.51 12.70
C ASP A 121 -4.71 -5.28 11.44
N GLU A 122 -3.77 -5.58 10.54
CA GLU A 122 -4.05 -5.98 9.14
C GLU A 122 -3.31 -7.23 8.68
N GLY A 123 -2.23 -7.61 9.37
CA GLY A 123 -1.49 -8.84 9.04
C GLY A 123 -2.30 -10.09 9.35
N TYR A 124 -2.02 -11.16 8.64
CA TYR A 124 -2.71 -12.45 8.79
C TYR A 124 -1.76 -13.64 8.63
N VAL A 125 -2.21 -14.77 9.11
CA VAL A 125 -1.61 -16.09 8.92
C VAL A 125 -2.61 -17.00 8.20
N LEU A 126 -2.14 -17.74 7.21
CA LEU A 126 -2.81 -18.89 6.60
C LEU A 126 -2.07 -20.14 7.02
N LYS A 127 -2.70 -20.99 7.83
CA LYS A 127 -2.04 -22.17 8.38
C LYS A 127 -2.90 -23.40 8.36
N THR A 128 -2.29 -24.53 8.01
CA THR A 128 -2.92 -25.85 8.05
C THR A 128 -2.51 -26.60 9.30
N ALA A 129 -3.46 -27.12 10.06
CA ALA A 129 -3.22 -27.94 11.23
C ALA A 129 -4.03 -29.24 11.16
N GLY A 130 -3.46 -30.30 10.61
CA GLY A 130 -4.17 -31.55 10.38
C GLY A 130 -5.32 -31.41 9.38
N THR A 131 -6.58 -31.46 9.85
CA THR A 131 -7.79 -31.26 9.03
C THR A 131 -8.36 -29.86 9.14
N TYR A 132 -7.65 -28.94 9.81
CA TYR A 132 -8.07 -27.57 10.03
C TYR A 132 -7.34 -26.63 9.06
N LEU A 133 -8.08 -25.66 8.52
CA LEU A 133 -7.52 -24.51 7.86
C LEU A 133 -7.73 -23.29 8.75
N VAL A 134 -6.66 -22.63 9.15
CA VAL A 134 -6.68 -21.45 10.01
C VAL A 134 -6.41 -20.21 9.18
N ILE A 135 -7.28 -19.22 9.33
CA ILE A 135 -7.16 -17.86 8.80
C ILE A 135 -7.22 -16.94 10.00
N ALA A 136 -6.07 -16.52 10.53
CA ALA A 136 -6.01 -15.72 11.75
C ALA A 136 -5.19 -14.45 11.53
N GLY A 137 -5.65 -13.31 11.99
CA GLY A 137 -4.98 -12.04 11.78
C GLY A 137 -5.44 -10.96 12.74
N GLY A 138 -4.94 -9.74 12.52
CA GLY A 138 -5.34 -8.58 13.29
C GLY A 138 -6.86 -8.36 13.25
N GLU A 139 -7.41 -7.96 14.39
CA GLU A 139 -8.87 -7.92 14.58
C GLU A 139 -9.56 -6.86 13.70
N VAL A 140 -8.85 -5.80 13.34
CA VAL A 140 -9.43 -4.69 12.56
C VAL A 140 -9.73 -5.15 11.13
N ARG A 141 -8.72 -5.67 10.41
CA ARG A 141 -8.82 -6.09 9.00
C ARG A 141 -8.09 -7.38 8.67
N GLY A 142 -7.18 -7.85 9.54
CA GLY A 142 -6.31 -8.97 9.25
C GLY A 142 -7.04 -10.26 8.91
N ASN A 143 -8.11 -10.59 9.66
CA ASN A 143 -8.93 -11.77 9.39
C ASN A 143 -9.61 -11.70 8.01
N LEU A 144 -10.16 -10.53 7.65
CA LEU A 144 -10.77 -10.27 6.34
C LEU A 144 -9.72 -10.35 5.22
N TYR A 145 -8.55 -9.72 5.42
CA TYR A 145 -7.47 -9.76 4.45
C TYR A 145 -6.87 -11.16 4.27
N GLY A 146 -6.85 -11.97 5.33
CA GLY A 146 -6.49 -13.38 5.24
C GLY A 146 -7.45 -14.19 4.38
N VAL A 147 -8.77 -13.91 4.47
CA VAL A 147 -9.76 -14.51 3.57
C VAL A 147 -9.50 -14.11 2.12
N TYR A 148 -9.24 -12.83 1.86
CA TYR A 148 -8.94 -12.39 0.49
C TYR A 148 -7.58 -12.92 0.01
N GLY A 149 -6.57 -13.05 0.89
CA GLY A 149 -5.31 -13.71 0.58
C GLY A 149 -5.51 -15.16 0.13
N LEU A 150 -6.30 -15.95 0.88
CA LEU A 150 -6.63 -17.32 0.49
C LEU A 150 -7.33 -17.37 -0.88
N LEU A 151 -8.35 -16.53 -1.08
CA LEU A 151 -9.13 -16.50 -2.32
C LEU A 151 -8.29 -16.07 -3.52
N GLU A 152 -7.40 -15.10 -3.34
CA GLU A 152 -6.58 -14.55 -4.42
C GLU A 152 -5.37 -15.42 -4.74
N ASP A 153 -4.56 -15.72 -3.71
CA ASP A 153 -3.23 -16.28 -3.90
C ASP A 153 -3.26 -17.81 -4.08
N HIS A 154 -4.25 -18.50 -3.49
CA HIS A 154 -4.35 -19.97 -3.54
C HIS A 154 -5.50 -20.49 -4.41
N ILE A 155 -6.57 -19.69 -4.59
CA ILE A 155 -7.73 -20.14 -5.39
C ILE A 155 -7.72 -19.47 -6.76
N GLY A 156 -7.13 -18.28 -6.89
CA GLY A 156 -7.00 -17.57 -8.17
C GLY A 156 -8.13 -16.61 -8.47
N CYS A 157 -8.90 -16.18 -7.44
CA CYS A 157 -9.83 -15.08 -7.57
C CYS A 157 -9.09 -13.77 -7.91
N ARG A 158 -9.72 -12.92 -8.73
CA ARG A 158 -9.22 -11.56 -9.02
C ARG A 158 -10.39 -10.60 -9.09
N TRP A 159 -10.20 -9.41 -8.53
CA TRP A 159 -11.18 -8.32 -8.56
C TRP A 159 -10.54 -7.14 -9.29
N PHE A 160 -10.72 -7.13 -10.62
CA PHE A 160 -10.07 -6.17 -11.51
C PHE A 160 -10.67 -4.77 -11.36
N SER A 161 -12.00 -4.67 -11.40
CA SER A 161 -12.74 -3.45 -11.09
C SER A 161 -13.92 -3.77 -10.17
N SER A 162 -14.75 -2.78 -9.84
CA SER A 162 -15.99 -2.99 -9.08
C SER A 162 -16.99 -3.88 -9.79
N GLU A 163 -16.91 -3.99 -11.11
CA GLU A 163 -17.83 -4.74 -11.97
C GLU A 163 -17.22 -6.03 -12.51
N VAL A 164 -15.91 -6.07 -12.72
CA VAL A 164 -15.23 -7.19 -13.37
C VAL A 164 -14.37 -7.96 -12.39
N SER A 165 -14.63 -9.26 -12.26
CA SER A 165 -13.85 -10.18 -11.45
C SER A 165 -13.72 -11.53 -12.11
N ARG A 166 -12.59 -12.20 -11.88
CA ARG A 166 -12.37 -13.59 -12.24
C ARG A 166 -12.60 -14.45 -11.02
N ILE A 167 -13.61 -15.29 -11.04
CA ILE A 167 -13.91 -16.29 -10.02
C ILE A 167 -13.83 -17.66 -10.70
N PRO A 168 -12.78 -18.45 -10.42
CA PRO A 168 -12.60 -19.76 -11.06
C PRO A 168 -13.68 -20.75 -10.59
N GLU A 169 -13.94 -21.78 -11.40
CA GLU A 169 -14.83 -22.88 -11.05
C GLU A 169 -14.01 -24.17 -10.96
N TYR A 170 -14.22 -24.96 -9.89
CA TYR A 170 -13.50 -26.20 -9.63
C TYR A 170 -14.45 -27.31 -9.21
N ASP A 171 -14.40 -28.46 -9.88
CA ASP A 171 -15.05 -29.69 -9.41
C ASP A 171 -14.44 -30.19 -8.09
N ARG A 172 -13.14 -29.92 -7.87
CA ARG A 172 -12.41 -30.28 -6.65
C ARG A 172 -11.51 -29.11 -6.25
N LEU A 173 -11.62 -28.67 -5.02
CA LEU A 173 -10.80 -27.62 -4.42
C LEU A 173 -10.03 -28.17 -3.23
N GLY A 174 -8.72 -28.10 -3.29
CA GLY A 174 -7.81 -28.49 -2.22
C GLY A 174 -6.53 -27.68 -2.26
N PHE A 175 -5.78 -27.74 -1.17
CA PHE A 175 -4.51 -27.03 -1.01
C PHE A 175 -3.43 -27.95 -0.47
N GLU A 176 -2.19 -27.74 -0.91
CA GLU A 176 -1.03 -28.15 -0.16
C GLU A 176 -1.06 -27.49 1.23
N PRO A 177 -0.43 -28.09 2.25
CA PRO A 177 -0.39 -27.48 3.57
C PRO A 177 0.18 -26.07 3.55
N LEU A 178 -0.55 -25.13 4.15
CA LEU A 178 -0.18 -23.73 4.25
C LEU A 178 0.51 -23.44 5.60
N ASP A 179 1.51 -22.57 5.57
CA ASP A 179 2.14 -21.92 6.73
C ASP A 179 2.73 -20.58 6.28
N GLU A 180 1.87 -19.58 6.12
CA GLU A 180 2.18 -18.33 5.47
C GLU A 180 1.74 -17.15 6.31
N VAL A 181 2.48 -16.04 6.18
CA VAL A 181 2.20 -14.77 6.84
C VAL A 181 2.06 -13.69 5.76
N GLY A 182 0.94 -12.99 5.76
CA GLY A 182 0.69 -11.83 4.89
C GLY A 182 0.71 -10.55 5.71
N ILE A 183 1.71 -9.71 5.50
CA ILE A 183 1.83 -8.38 6.12
C ILE A 183 2.29 -7.40 5.06
N SER A 184 1.61 -6.24 4.93
CA SER A 184 2.11 -5.16 4.10
C SER A 184 3.14 -4.33 4.87
N VAL A 185 4.21 -3.94 4.19
CA VAL A 185 5.22 -3.01 4.72
C VAL A 185 4.76 -1.55 4.62
N ILE A 186 3.64 -1.29 3.94
CA ILE A 186 3.05 0.04 3.76
C ILE A 186 1.84 0.14 4.67
N GLU A 187 1.93 0.96 5.73
CA GLU A 187 0.87 1.17 6.72
C GLU A 187 -0.34 1.91 6.11
N TYR A 188 -0.11 2.94 5.30
CA TYR A 188 -1.16 3.75 4.67
C TYR A 188 -1.18 3.52 3.16
N ARG A 189 -2.29 2.95 2.66
CA ARG A 189 -2.45 2.56 1.25
C ARG A 189 -3.70 3.19 0.66
N GLU A 190 -3.52 4.23 -0.13
CA GLU A 190 -4.63 4.91 -0.81
C GLU A 190 -4.36 5.07 -2.31
N PRO A 191 -4.83 4.15 -3.16
CA PRO A 191 -4.90 4.38 -4.60
C PRO A 191 -6.07 5.33 -4.87
N TYR A 192 -5.79 6.61 -5.01
CA TYR A 192 -6.82 7.64 -5.14
C TYR A 192 -7.35 7.68 -6.58
N VAL A 193 -8.05 6.65 -6.96
CA VAL A 193 -8.68 6.38 -8.25
C VAL A 193 -10.18 6.11 -8.04
N TRP A 194 -10.97 6.27 -9.06
CA TRP A 194 -12.44 6.11 -8.98
C TRP A 194 -12.83 4.73 -8.43
N GLU A 195 -12.23 3.65 -8.92
CA GLU A 195 -12.50 2.27 -8.50
C GLU A 195 -12.28 2.04 -7.00
N ALA A 196 -11.25 2.65 -6.44
CA ALA A 196 -10.94 2.53 -5.02
C ALA A 196 -11.99 3.17 -4.10
N PHE A 197 -12.95 3.92 -4.65
CA PHE A 197 -14.07 4.45 -3.86
C PHE A 197 -15.18 3.42 -3.63
N ASN A 198 -15.16 2.30 -4.35
CA ASN A 198 -15.98 1.13 -4.02
C ASN A 198 -15.35 0.39 -2.84
N GLY A 199 -16.08 0.27 -1.72
CA GLY A 199 -15.55 -0.33 -0.49
C GLY A 199 -15.24 -1.82 -0.62
N ASP A 200 -16.06 -2.57 -1.35
CA ASP A 200 -15.83 -4.01 -1.57
C ASP A 200 -14.59 -4.23 -2.43
N TRP A 201 -14.43 -3.45 -3.51
CA TRP A 201 -13.23 -3.52 -4.33
C TRP A 201 -11.97 -3.15 -3.52
N ALA A 202 -12.02 -2.05 -2.77
CA ALA A 202 -10.90 -1.59 -1.96
C ALA A 202 -10.49 -2.63 -0.90
N ALA A 203 -11.46 -3.22 -0.19
CA ALA A 203 -11.20 -4.24 0.82
C ALA A 203 -10.64 -5.53 0.21
N ARG A 204 -11.21 -6.01 -0.91
CA ARG A 204 -10.75 -7.21 -1.62
C ARG A 204 -9.33 -7.06 -2.17
N ASN A 205 -8.93 -5.84 -2.52
CA ASN A 205 -7.56 -5.49 -2.90
C ASN A 205 -6.71 -5.01 -1.71
N ARG A 206 -7.18 -5.17 -0.46
CA ARG A 206 -6.44 -4.90 0.79
C ARG A 206 -6.00 -3.44 0.96
N MET A 207 -6.82 -2.50 0.47
CA MET A 207 -6.63 -1.08 0.69
C MET A 207 -7.27 -0.66 2.00
N ASN A 208 -6.65 0.25 2.74
CA ASN A 208 -7.10 0.66 4.07
C ASN A 208 -7.50 2.13 4.16
N ARG A 209 -7.51 2.81 3.03
CA ARG A 209 -8.00 4.19 2.95
C ARG A 209 -8.72 4.43 1.63
N ASN A 210 -9.84 5.14 1.70
CA ASN A 210 -10.42 5.86 0.58
C ASN A 210 -11.09 7.14 1.09
N SER A 211 -11.06 8.18 0.28
CA SER A 211 -11.45 9.53 0.70
C SER A 211 -12.94 9.83 0.51
N LYS A 212 -13.71 8.94 -0.14
CA LYS A 212 -15.14 9.18 -0.39
C LYS A 212 -16.04 8.54 0.67
N SER A 213 -17.21 9.17 0.86
CA SER A 213 -18.31 8.59 1.63
C SER A 213 -18.87 7.35 0.92
N GLY A 214 -19.19 6.30 1.68
CA GLY A 214 -19.71 5.04 1.16
C GLY A 214 -18.63 4.06 0.68
N GLY A 215 -17.36 4.35 0.95
CA GLY A 215 -16.24 3.44 0.67
C GLY A 215 -16.07 2.36 1.74
N LEU A 216 -14.88 2.30 2.36
CA LEU A 216 -14.60 1.35 3.44
C LEU A 216 -15.48 1.61 4.67
N GLU A 217 -16.31 0.63 5.01
CA GLU A 217 -17.27 0.65 6.11
C GLU A 217 -16.81 -0.26 7.26
N SER A 218 -17.58 -0.31 8.37
CA SER A 218 -17.26 -1.17 9.53
C SER A 218 -17.14 -2.66 9.18
N ARG A 219 -17.91 -3.14 8.20
CA ARG A 219 -17.81 -4.52 7.69
C ARG A 219 -16.47 -4.80 6.97
N HIS A 220 -15.78 -3.78 6.52
CA HIS A 220 -14.44 -3.87 5.94
C HIS A 220 -13.31 -3.63 6.96
N GLY A 221 -13.67 -3.42 8.24
CA GLY A 221 -12.76 -2.97 9.28
C GLY A 221 -12.53 -1.45 9.29
N GLY A 222 -13.40 -0.69 8.60
CA GLY A 222 -13.26 0.77 8.48
C GLY A 222 -12.06 1.19 7.62
N LYS A 223 -11.62 2.42 7.81
CA LYS A 223 -10.47 3.02 7.11
C LYS A 223 -9.59 3.78 8.10
N ILE A 224 -8.36 4.12 7.71
CA ILE A 224 -7.55 5.08 8.46
C ILE A 224 -8.24 6.44 8.36
N GLU A 225 -8.82 6.91 9.48
CA GLU A 225 -9.65 8.10 9.50
C GLU A 225 -8.83 9.37 9.69
N TRP A 226 -9.14 10.37 8.88
CA TRP A 226 -8.67 11.75 9.04
C TRP A 226 -9.76 12.58 9.71
N VAL A 227 -9.34 13.61 10.45
CA VAL A 227 -10.29 14.62 10.90
C VAL A 227 -10.94 15.27 9.69
N ASP A 228 -12.28 15.37 9.71
CA ASP A 228 -13.07 15.91 8.61
C ASP A 228 -12.59 17.29 8.16
N GLY A 229 -12.36 17.43 6.86
CA GLY A 229 -11.88 18.67 6.26
C GLY A 229 -10.42 19.02 6.56
N MET A 230 -9.67 18.18 7.31
CA MET A 230 -8.29 18.47 7.75
C MET A 230 -7.26 17.55 7.06
N PHE A 231 -7.50 17.20 5.79
CA PHE A 231 -6.62 16.33 5.01
C PHE A 231 -5.37 17.05 4.49
N VAL A 232 -5.49 18.30 4.05
CA VAL A 232 -4.40 19.06 3.41
C VAL A 232 -4.70 20.55 3.40
N HIS A 233 -3.66 21.41 3.34
CA HIS A 233 -3.77 22.87 3.24
C HIS A 233 -4.65 23.49 4.33
N THR A 234 -4.28 23.23 5.57
CA THR A 234 -5.14 23.48 6.73
C THR A 234 -4.89 24.82 7.43
N PHE A 235 -3.83 25.56 7.06
CA PHE A 235 -3.48 26.81 7.75
C PHE A 235 -4.63 27.82 7.81
N ASP A 236 -5.32 28.04 6.68
CA ASP A 236 -6.46 28.98 6.64
C ASP A 236 -7.70 28.47 7.40
N LYS A 237 -7.79 27.14 7.63
CA LYS A 237 -8.86 26.54 8.44
C LYS A 237 -8.57 26.68 9.93
N LEU A 238 -7.31 26.50 10.32
CA LEU A 238 -6.86 26.60 11.72
C LEU A 238 -6.79 28.06 12.20
N VAL A 239 -6.33 28.98 11.31
CA VAL A 239 -6.25 30.43 11.61
C VAL A 239 -6.85 31.21 10.43
N PRO A 240 -8.18 31.34 10.37
CA PRO A 240 -8.86 32.00 9.26
C PRO A 240 -8.45 33.47 9.08
N PRO A 241 -7.92 33.89 7.91
CA PRO A 241 -7.49 35.28 7.69
C PRO A 241 -8.63 36.29 7.82
N ASP A 242 -9.87 35.91 7.54
CA ASP A 242 -11.03 36.78 7.64
C ASP A 242 -11.39 37.13 9.08
N GLU A 243 -11.07 36.26 10.03
CA GLU A 243 -11.30 36.47 11.45
C GLU A 243 -10.14 37.23 12.11
N TYR A 244 -8.91 36.85 11.81
CA TYR A 244 -7.74 37.30 12.56
C TYR A 244 -7.00 38.47 11.91
N PHE A 245 -6.90 38.55 10.57
CA PHE A 245 -5.95 39.44 9.89
C PHE A 245 -6.15 40.94 10.27
N ARG A 246 -7.38 41.39 10.45
CA ARG A 246 -7.63 42.81 10.76
C ARG A 246 -7.06 43.25 12.10
N LYS A 247 -7.06 42.34 13.08
CA LYS A 247 -6.59 42.62 14.46
C LYS A 247 -5.15 42.17 14.67
N HIS A 248 -4.77 41.09 14.01
CA HIS A 248 -3.53 40.37 14.18
C HIS A 248 -2.86 40.08 12.82
N PRO A 249 -2.46 41.08 12.03
CA PRO A 249 -1.79 40.86 10.76
C PRO A 249 -0.45 40.12 10.92
N GLU A 250 0.17 40.19 12.11
CA GLU A 250 1.42 39.49 12.46
C GLU A 250 1.28 37.97 12.52
N TYR A 251 0.08 37.40 12.54
CA TYR A 251 -0.15 35.95 12.49
C TYR A 251 0.11 35.39 11.10
N PHE A 252 0.08 36.22 10.08
CA PHE A 252 0.21 35.82 8.69
C PHE A 252 1.58 36.15 8.11
N SER A 253 1.93 35.53 7.00
CA SER A 253 3.23 35.69 6.37
C SER A 253 3.54 37.16 6.03
N LYS A 254 4.79 37.54 6.28
CA LYS A 254 5.36 38.80 5.81
C LYS A 254 6.10 38.53 4.51
N VAL A 255 5.68 39.13 3.42
CA VAL A 255 6.25 38.94 2.09
C VAL A 255 6.55 40.30 1.48
N GLY A 256 7.77 40.54 1.02
CA GLY A 256 8.19 41.84 0.49
C GLY A 256 7.98 42.98 1.49
N GLY A 257 8.25 42.73 2.76
CA GLY A 257 8.12 43.71 3.84
C GLY A 257 6.69 43.92 4.37
N ARG A 258 5.65 43.30 3.78
CA ARG A 258 4.23 43.51 4.14
C ARG A 258 3.54 42.22 4.55
N ARG A 259 2.63 42.26 5.53
CA ARG A 259 1.78 41.13 5.91
C ARG A 259 0.71 40.89 4.84
N ARG A 260 0.46 39.63 4.52
CA ARG A 260 -0.46 39.19 3.44
C ARG A 260 -1.76 38.64 4.04
N ARG A 261 -2.92 39.02 3.49
CA ARG A 261 -4.22 38.47 3.87
C ARG A 261 -4.71 37.37 2.94
N ARG A 262 -4.35 37.43 1.66
CA ARG A 262 -4.76 36.48 0.63
C ARG A 262 -3.55 35.76 0.06
N LYS A 263 -3.74 34.51 -0.34
CA LYS A 263 -2.65 33.64 -0.78
C LYS A 263 -1.48 33.76 0.22
N THR A 264 -1.77 33.53 1.47
CA THR A 264 -0.85 33.73 2.60
C THR A 264 -0.48 32.41 3.24
N GLN A 265 0.60 32.42 4.01
CA GLN A 265 0.94 31.38 4.96
C GLN A 265 0.83 31.93 6.38
N LEU A 266 0.96 31.06 7.37
CA LEU A 266 1.09 31.50 8.77
C LEU A 266 2.52 31.98 9.08
N CYS A 267 2.65 32.85 10.04
CA CYS A 267 3.93 33.16 10.70
C CYS A 267 4.21 32.05 11.74
N CYS A 268 4.73 30.91 11.30
CA CYS A 268 4.85 29.70 12.11
C CYS A 268 5.74 29.87 13.36
N THR A 269 6.58 30.92 13.43
CA THR A 269 7.39 31.25 14.62
C THR A 269 6.70 32.23 15.58
N ASN A 270 5.41 32.57 15.36
CA ASN A 270 4.62 33.38 16.27
C ASN A 270 3.96 32.45 17.32
N GLU A 271 4.26 32.67 18.60
CA GLU A 271 3.81 31.84 19.72
C GLU A 271 2.27 31.81 19.86
N GLU A 272 1.58 32.95 19.60
CA GLU A 272 0.12 33.02 19.64
C GLU A 272 -0.50 32.18 18.53
N VAL A 273 0.11 32.17 17.33
CA VAL A 273 -0.29 31.30 16.21
C VAL A 273 -0.15 29.83 16.60
N VAL A 274 0.99 29.45 17.20
CA VAL A 274 1.21 28.08 17.68
C VAL A 274 0.12 27.67 18.67
N GLN A 275 -0.21 28.55 19.62
CA GLN A 275 -1.26 28.28 20.60
C GLN A 275 -2.64 28.08 19.94
N ILE A 276 -3.04 29.00 19.03
CA ILE A 276 -4.33 28.90 18.32
C ILE A 276 -4.41 27.60 17.51
N VAL A 277 -3.33 27.25 16.79
CA VAL A 277 -3.25 26.00 16.00
C VAL A 277 -3.37 24.78 16.93
N THR A 278 -2.64 24.78 18.05
CA THR A 278 -2.70 23.69 19.04
C THR A 278 -4.11 23.48 19.60
N GLU A 279 -4.75 24.58 20.06
CA GLU A 279 -6.12 24.53 20.59
C GLU A 279 -7.13 24.03 19.53
N GLY A 280 -6.95 24.49 18.26
CA GLY A 280 -7.77 24.08 17.12
C GLY A 280 -7.62 22.58 16.82
N VAL A 281 -6.40 22.06 16.82
CA VAL A 281 -6.08 20.65 16.58
C VAL A 281 -6.64 19.75 17.69
N LEU A 282 -6.41 20.11 18.95
CA LEU A 282 -6.92 19.34 20.10
C LEU A 282 -8.45 19.32 20.13
N LYS A 283 -9.08 20.47 19.81
CA LYS A 283 -10.54 20.54 19.66
C LYS A 283 -11.03 19.62 18.53
N ALA A 284 -10.37 19.65 17.38
CA ALA A 284 -10.74 18.83 16.23
C ALA A 284 -10.67 17.33 16.53
N PHE A 285 -9.64 16.86 17.24
CA PHE A 285 -9.57 15.46 17.68
C PHE A 285 -10.63 15.10 18.71
N ARG A 286 -10.95 16.00 19.64
CA ARG A 286 -12.06 15.77 20.61
C ARG A 286 -13.42 15.64 19.90
N GLU A 287 -13.64 16.41 18.84
CA GLU A 287 -14.87 16.35 18.02
C GLU A 287 -14.90 15.15 17.06
N ASN A 288 -13.73 14.58 16.75
CA ASN A 288 -13.56 13.42 15.85
C ASN A 288 -12.71 12.33 16.55
N PRO A 289 -13.19 11.67 17.61
CA PRO A 289 -12.37 10.76 18.42
C PRO A 289 -11.88 9.53 17.65
N GLN A 290 -12.59 9.10 16.61
CA GLN A 290 -12.20 7.99 15.74
C GLN A 290 -11.08 8.37 14.75
N ALA A 291 -10.87 9.67 14.49
CA ALA A 291 -9.82 10.09 13.57
C ALA A 291 -8.44 9.78 14.13
N TYR A 292 -7.57 9.24 13.27
CA TYR A 292 -6.18 8.93 13.58
C TYR A 292 -5.23 10.06 13.22
N VAL A 293 -5.50 10.76 12.09
CA VAL A 293 -4.61 11.73 11.47
C VAL A 293 -5.31 13.10 11.32
N LEU A 294 -4.54 14.16 11.54
CA LEU A 294 -4.89 15.54 11.19
C LEU A 294 -3.68 16.22 10.55
N SER A 295 -3.91 16.90 9.41
CA SER A 295 -2.87 17.68 8.76
C SER A 295 -2.74 19.09 9.38
N VAL A 296 -1.52 19.47 9.72
CA VAL A 296 -1.12 20.85 10.00
C VAL A 296 -0.15 21.28 8.91
N SER A 297 -0.69 21.70 7.77
CA SER A 297 0.08 21.96 6.57
C SER A 297 -0.19 23.33 5.96
N HIS A 298 0.82 23.84 5.27
CA HIS A 298 0.76 25.14 4.61
C HIS A 298 -0.27 25.17 3.47
N ASN A 299 -0.76 26.38 3.17
CA ASN A 299 -1.69 26.61 2.06
C ASN A 299 -1.01 26.39 0.71
N ASP A 300 -1.79 26.09 -0.32
CA ASP A 300 -1.30 25.88 -1.69
C ASP A 300 -0.90 27.20 -2.36
N CYS A 301 0.19 27.76 -1.87
CA CYS A 301 0.84 28.96 -2.43
C CYS A 301 2.25 29.14 -1.84
N ASP A 302 3.11 29.88 -2.53
CA ASP A 302 4.50 30.08 -2.13
C ASP A 302 4.65 31.01 -0.91
N ASN A 303 4.11 32.14 -0.92
CA ASN A 303 4.16 33.26 0.02
C ASN A 303 4.56 32.93 1.49
N HIS A 304 5.65 32.20 1.69
CA HIS A 304 6.19 31.88 3.03
C HIS A 304 6.61 33.13 3.80
N CYS A 305 6.73 33.01 5.12
CA CYS A 305 6.96 34.18 5.97
C CYS A 305 8.44 34.62 5.98
N GLU A 306 8.70 35.82 5.50
CA GLU A 306 10.01 36.50 5.49
C GLU A 306 10.27 37.33 6.76
N CYS A 307 9.59 37.09 7.89
CA CYS A 307 9.94 37.78 9.11
C CYS A 307 11.28 37.27 9.66
N LEU A 308 11.99 38.12 10.43
CA LEU A 308 13.33 37.80 10.91
C LEU A 308 13.43 36.43 11.60
N LYS A 309 12.44 36.08 12.45
CA LYS A 309 12.48 34.78 13.14
C LYS A 309 12.33 33.60 12.17
N CYS A 310 11.39 33.67 11.21
CA CYS A 310 11.20 32.59 10.21
C CYS A 310 12.42 32.46 9.32
N GLN A 311 12.96 33.57 8.80
CA GLN A 311 14.17 33.55 7.96
C GLN A 311 15.39 33.00 8.71
N THR A 312 15.66 33.50 9.92
CA THR A 312 16.80 33.01 10.72
C THR A 312 16.72 31.50 10.96
N LEU A 313 15.51 30.97 11.20
CA LEU A 313 15.33 29.54 11.40
C LEU A 313 15.50 28.75 10.10
N ALA A 314 14.94 29.24 8.99
CA ALA A 314 15.09 28.62 7.68
C ALA A 314 16.55 28.61 7.22
N GLU A 315 17.28 29.73 7.41
CA GLU A 315 18.72 29.84 7.09
C GLU A 315 19.57 28.90 7.96
N LYS A 316 19.29 28.82 9.28
CA LYS A 316 19.97 27.92 10.19
C LYS A 316 19.82 26.44 9.80
N GLU A 317 18.62 26.07 9.41
CA GLU A 317 18.28 24.70 9.03
C GLU A 317 18.49 24.42 7.53
N GLU A 318 18.90 25.41 6.76
CA GLU A 318 19.12 25.33 5.29
C GLU A 318 17.89 24.81 4.53
N SER A 319 16.68 25.04 5.10
CA SER A 319 15.41 24.57 4.56
C SER A 319 14.23 25.44 4.97
N GLN A 320 13.35 25.72 4.02
CA GLN A 320 12.15 26.52 4.23
C GLN A 320 11.04 25.80 5.04
N ILE A 321 11.10 24.48 5.17
CA ILE A 321 10.17 23.75 6.05
C ILE A 321 10.43 24.04 7.54
N ALA A 322 11.63 24.49 7.90
CA ALA A 322 12.02 24.60 9.29
C ALA A 322 11.07 25.43 10.17
N PRO A 323 10.56 26.60 9.77
CA PRO A 323 9.53 27.30 10.53
C PRO A 323 8.22 26.50 10.67
N VAL A 324 7.80 25.78 9.62
CA VAL A 324 6.59 24.95 9.63
C VAL A 324 6.79 23.77 10.59
N LEU A 325 7.86 23.02 10.43
CA LEU A 325 8.18 21.86 11.28
C LEU A 325 8.38 22.24 12.75
N TRP A 326 8.94 23.43 13.01
CA TRP A 326 9.08 23.96 14.37
C TRP A 326 7.68 24.14 15.03
N MET A 327 6.72 24.69 14.31
CA MET A 327 5.34 24.82 14.79
C MET A 327 4.67 23.45 14.93
N VAL A 328 4.77 22.61 13.90
CA VAL A 328 4.19 21.25 13.89
C VAL A 328 4.68 20.42 15.07
N ASN A 329 5.99 20.41 15.34
CA ASN A 329 6.56 19.70 16.49
C ASN A 329 5.98 20.16 17.83
N ARG A 330 5.71 21.44 18.00
CA ARG A 330 5.11 21.99 19.23
C ARG A 330 3.64 21.61 19.36
N VAL A 331 2.90 21.63 18.26
CA VAL A 331 1.52 21.12 18.22
C VAL A 331 1.49 19.65 18.56
N ALA A 332 2.36 18.84 17.92
CA ALA A 332 2.46 17.41 18.14
C ALA A 332 2.85 17.05 19.58
N GLU A 333 3.67 17.87 20.24
CA GLU A 333 4.02 17.72 21.66
C GLU A 333 2.80 17.82 22.59
N GLU A 334 1.90 18.76 22.32
CA GLU A 334 0.68 18.92 23.13
C GLU A 334 -0.35 17.81 22.80
N VAL A 335 -0.44 17.42 21.52
CA VAL A 335 -1.28 16.29 21.09
C VAL A 335 -0.87 14.99 21.76
N GLU A 336 0.44 14.69 21.83
CA GLU A 336 0.97 13.49 22.49
C GLU A 336 0.57 13.41 23.98
N LYS A 337 0.46 14.55 24.66
CA LYS A 337 0.05 14.60 26.08
C LYS A 337 -1.43 14.30 26.31
N GLU A 338 -2.31 14.75 25.40
CA GLU A 338 -3.77 14.59 25.55
C GLU A 338 -4.32 13.35 24.84
N VAL A 339 -3.79 13.01 23.66
CA VAL A 339 -4.27 11.95 22.78
C VAL A 339 -3.09 11.23 22.11
N PRO A 340 -2.32 10.41 22.85
CA PRO A 340 -1.02 9.86 22.43
C PRO A 340 -1.08 8.90 21.24
N ASP A 341 -2.26 8.39 20.91
CA ASP A 341 -2.53 7.50 19.78
C ASP A 341 -2.74 8.24 18.44
N LYS A 342 -2.77 9.59 18.46
CA LYS A 342 -3.01 10.40 17.26
C LYS A 342 -1.71 10.93 16.66
N VAL A 343 -1.74 11.14 15.34
CA VAL A 343 -0.60 11.68 14.60
C VAL A 343 -0.94 13.00 13.91
N ILE A 344 0.07 13.85 13.79
CA ILE A 344 -0.01 15.10 13.03
C ILE A 344 0.75 14.91 11.72
N GLU A 345 0.08 15.11 10.62
CA GLU A 345 0.71 15.11 9.30
C GLU A 345 1.10 16.54 8.89
N THR A 346 2.18 16.69 8.17
CA THR A 346 2.54 17.92 7.47
C THR A 346 3.18 17.64 6.12
N LEU A 347 3.01 18.58 5.17
CA LEU A 347 3.53 18.44 3.81
C LEU A 347 5.00 18.86 3.71
N ALA A 348 5.79 18.04 3.03
CA ALA A 348 7.06 18.42 2.42
C ALA A 348 6.81 18.56 0.90
N TYR A 349 6.37 19.75 0.48
CA TYR A 349 5.76 20.02 -0.82
C TYR A 349 6.29 21.33 -1.41
N GLN A 350 6.76 21.29 -2.65
CA GLN A 350 7.32 22.45 -3.34
C GLN A 350 8.40 23.14 -2.47
N TRP A 351 8.20 24.40 -2.07
CA TRP A 351 9.15 25.20 -1.30
C TRP A 351 9.51 24.64 0.10
N THR A 352 8.73 23.68 0.62
CA THR A 352 9.02 22.96 1.89
C THR A 352 9.60 21.56 1.68
N ARG A 353 9.85 21.10 0.44
CA ARG A 353 10.23 19.70 0.17
C ARG A 353 11.57 19.30 0.78
N LYS A 354 12.55 20.18 0.76
CA LYS A 354 13.89 19.91 1.28
C LYS A 354 13.89 19.66 2.79
N ALA A 355 14.54 18.57 3.24
CA ALA A 355 14.68 18.25 4.65
C ALA A 355 15.53 19.30 5.41
N PRO A 356 15.26 19.56 6.71
CA PRO A 356 16.05 20.46 7.52
C PRO A 356 17.36 19.81 7.98
N LYS A 357 18.38 20.63 8.23
CA LYS A 357 19.74 20.18 8.57
C LYS A 357 19.83 19.46 9.92
N THR A 358 19.24 20.02 10.95
CA THR A 358 19.38 19.51 12.33
C THR A 358 18.07 19.22 13.02
N MET A 359 16.98 19.89 12.62
CA MET A 359 15.66 19.68 13.18
C MET A 359 15.14 18.28 12.80
N ARG A 360 14.41 17.64 13.73
CA ARG A 360 13.80 16.32 13.51
C ARG A 360 12.29 16.43 13.74
N PRO A 361 11.46 15.74 12.95
CA PRO A 361 10.07 15.52 13.31
C PRO A 361 9.99 14.75 14.63
N ARG A 362 8.90 14.96 15.40
CA ARG A 362 8.59 14.10 16.54
C ARG A 362 8.04 12.75 16.04
N GLN A 363 8.06 11.73 16.90
CA GLN A 363 7.61 10.37 16.57
C GLN A 363 6.13 10.31 16.14
N ASN A 364 5.29 11.23 16.65
CA ASN A 364 3.89 11.35 16.24
C ASN A 364 3.68 12.38 15.10
N VAL A 365 4.73 12.74 14.36
CA VAL A 365 4.65 13.58 13.16
C VAL A 365 4.92 12.76 11.93
N VAL A 366 3.98 12.77 10.99
CA VAL A 366 4.11 12.21 9.65
C VAL A 366 4.57 13.33 8.70
N ILE A 367 5.68 13.10 8.01
CA ILE A 367 6.10 13.95 6.88
C ILE A 367 5.54 13.35 5.61
N ARG A 368 4.72 14.10 4.85
CA ARG A 368 4.22 13.67 3.54
C ARG A 368 5.00 14.37 2.43
N LEU A 369 5.91 13.63 1.81
CA LEU A 369 6.76 14.10 0.73
C LEU A 369 6.04 13.98 -0.61
N CYS A 370 5.99 15.06 -1.40
CA CYS A 370 5.22 15.14 -2.65
C CYS A 370 6.14 15.12 -3.88
N THR A 371 5.72 14.38 -4.93
CA THR A 371 6.46 14.20 -6.20
C THR A 371 6.00 15.14 -7.32
N ILE A 372 5.22 16.19 -7.03
CA ILE A 372 4.48 16.97 -8.04
C ILE A 372 5.34 17.53 -9.18
N GLU A 373 6.62 17.86 -8.90
CA GLU A 373 7.53 18.43 -9.89
C GLU A 373 8.26 17.39 -10.74
N CYS A 374 8.13 16.10 -10.37
CA CYS A 374 8.92 15.02 -10.96
C CYS A 374 8.56 14.72 -12.42
N CYS A 375 9.48 14.10 -13.12
CA CYS A 375 9.21 13.36 -14.35
C CYS A 375 8.57 12.01 -13.98
N PHE A 376 7.49 11.65 -14.67
CA PHE A 376 6.72 10.42 -14.47
C PHE A 376 6.85 9.44 -15.65
N ALA A 377 7.79 9.66 -16.57
CA ALA A 377 8.09 8.74 -17.67
C ALA A 377 9.13 7.69 -17.31
N HIS A 378 9.99 7.99 -16.34
CA HIS A 378 11.14 7.16 -15.96
C HIS A 378 11.12 6.86 -14.46
N PRO A 379 11.73 5.76 -14.00
CA PRO A 379 11.93 5.52 -12.57
C PRO A 379 12.58 6.74 -11.90
N LEU A 380 12.10 7.11 -10.71
CA LEU A 380 12.55 8.33 -10.03
C LEU A 380 14.06 8.39 -9.84
N ASP A 381 14.70 7.28 -9.51
CA ASP A 381 16.15 7.17 -9.29
C ASP A 381 16.95 6.80 -10.55
N GLY A 382 16.26 6.48 -11.65
CA GLY A 382 16.85 6.22 -12.98
C GLY A 382 16.74 7.38 -13.95
N CYS A 383 16.04 8.46 -13.58
CA CYS A 383 15.78 9.61 -14.44
C CYS A 383 16.88 10.67 -14.29
N ASP A 384 17.29 11.27 -15.42
CA ASP A 384 18.30 12.33 -15.47
C ASP A 384 17.70 13.75 -15.32
N SER A 385 16.38 13.88 -15.14
CA SER A 385 15.78 15.18 -14.89
C SER A 385 16.25 15.77 -13.55
N PRO A 386 16.54 17.08 -13.49
CA PRO A 386 16.92 17.74 -12.25
C PRO A 386 15.90 17.54 -11.12
N GLU A 387 14.62 17.54 -11.45
CA GLU A 387 13.52 17.40 -10.52
C GLU A 387 13.54 16.03 -9.82
N ASN A 388 13.77 14.95 -10.58
CA ASN A 388 13.87 13.60 -10.02
C ASN A 388 15.15 13.44 -9.19
N ILE A 389 16.27 13.95 -9.67
CA ILE A 389 17.54 13.93 -8.91
C ILE A 389 17.38 14.65 -7.56
N GLU A 390 16.73 15.80 -7.55
CA GLU A 390 16.47 16.55 -6.33
C GLU A 390 15.47 15.83 -5.42
N PHE A 391 14.40 15.28 -5.98
CA PHE A 391 13.41 14.52 -5.20
C PHE A 391 14.05 13.31 -4.51
N VAL A 392 14.83 12.52 -5.23
CA VAL A 392 15.50 11.33 -4.67
C VAL A 392 16.50 11.71 -3.56
N ARG A 393 17.20 12.85 -3.72
CA ARG A 393 18.03 13.41 -2.65
C ARG A 393 17.19 13.76 -1.41
N ASP A 394 16.10 14.50 -1.60
CA ASP A 394 15.21 14.93 -0.53
C ASP A 394 14.58 13.72 0.18
N LEU A 395 14.12 12.70 -0.56
CA LEU A 395 13.63 11.42 -0.04
C LEU A 395 14.67 10.75 0.88
N ARG A 396 15.91 10.62 0.40
CA ARG A 396 17.01 10.03 1.17
C ARG A 396 17.42 10.85 2.40
N GLU A 397 17.23 12.17 2.36
CA GLU A 397 17.49 13.04 3.52
C GLU A 397 16.36 12.90 4.56
N TRP A 398 15.11 12.90 4.14
CA TRP A 398 13.95 12.67 5.02
C TRP A 398 13.96 11.29 5.66
N SER A 399 14.29 10.26 4.90
CA SER A 399 14.40 8.87 5.38
C SER A 399 15.35 8.70 6.59
N LYS A 400 16.34 9.59 6.75
CA LYS A 400 17.31 9.56 7.87
C LYS A 400 16.79 10.23 9.14
N ILE A 401 15.73 11.01 9.05
CA ILE A 401 15.33 11.92 10.12
C ILE A 401 13.88 11.82 10.54
N ALA A 402 13.02 11.25 9.69
CA ALA A 402 11.60 11.06 9.97
C ALA A 402 11.36 9.61 10.40
N ASP A 403 10.69 9.43 11.54
CA ASP A 403 10.27 8.10 12.01
C ASP A 403 9.04 7.62 11.23
N ARG A 404 8.25 8.55 10.66
CA ARG A 404 7.08 8.31 9.83
C ARG A 404 7.19 9.13 8.56
N LEU A 405 7.33 8.47 7.43
CA LEU A 405 7.49 9.12 6.12
C LEU A 405 6.45 8.57 5.15
N TRP A 406 5.56 9.46 4.71
CA TRP A 406 4.58 9.14 3.67
C TRP A 406 4.95 9.85 2.36
N VAL A 407 4.45 9.29 1.25
CA VAL A 407 4.61 9.90 -0.07
C VAL A 407 3.24 10.21 -0.67
N TRP A 408 3.11 11.42 -1.20
CA TRP A 408 2.06 11.78 -2.13
C TRP A 408 2.63 11.70 -3.55
N ASN A 409 2.30 10.62 -4.23
CA ASN A 409 2.72 10.38 -5.60
C ASN A 409 1.60 10.68 -6.60
N TYR A 410 1.97 11.00 -7.84
CA TYR A 410 1.04 11.30 -8.93
C TYR A 410 1.27 10.27 -10.04
N VAL A 411 0.18 9.75 -10.62
CA VAL A 411 0.27 8.66 -11.60
C VAL A 411 -0.62 8.86 -12.82
N THR A 412 -1.12 10.07 -13.03
CA THR A 412 -1.93 10.45 -14.21
C THR A 412 -1.64 11.89 -14.65
N SER A 413 -2.07 12.26 -15.86
CA SER A 413 -2.03 13.65 -16.32
C SER A 413 -3.24 14.43 -15.80
N PHE A 414 -3.01 15.53 -15.09
CA PHE A 414 -4.06 16.47 -14.67
C PHE A 414 -4.40 17.51 -15.73
N ALA A 415 -3.65 17.57 -16.84
CA ALA A 415 -4.05 18.37 -17.99
C ALA A 415 -5.29 17.77 -18.67
N HIS A 416 -5.33 16.43 -18.80
CA HIS A 416 -6.46 15.75 -19.44
C HIS A 416 -6.42 14.24 -19.18
N TYR A 417 -7.42 13.66 -18.50
CA TYR A 417 -7.44 12.25 -18.10
C TYR A 417 -7.51 11.21 -19.22
N PHE A 418 -7.85 11.63 -20.45
CA PHE A 418 -7.85 10.77 -21.65
C PHE A 418 -6.55 10.86 -22.46
N VAL A 419 -5.59 11.67 -22.03
CA VAL A 419 -4.26 11.64 -22.66
C VAL A 419 -3.53 10.40 -22.15
N PRO A 420 -3.05 9.54 -23.05
CA PRO A 420 -2.21 8.42 -22.65
C PRO A 420 -1.03 8.89 -21.79
N PHE A 421 -0.84 8.25 -20.65
CA PHE A 421 0.21 8.62 -19.70
C PHE A 421 1.07 7.41 -19.38
N PRO A 422 2.05 7.07 -20.26
CA PRO A 422 2.80 5.81 -20.18
C PRO A 422 3.76 5.77 -18.99
N ASN A 423 3.22 5.42 -17.82
CA ASN A 423 3.96 5.30 -16.55
C ASN A 423 3.69 4.00 -15.77
N LEU A 424 3.02 3.03 -16.37
CA LEU A 424 2.70 1.78 -15.69
C LEU A 424 3.98 1.02 -15.30
N ARG A 425 4.97 0.97 -16.20
CA ARG A 425 6.23 0.21 -16.02
C ARG A 425 7.21 0.78 -15.01
N ILE A 426 6.97 1.96 -14.49
CA ILE A 426 7.87 2.59 -13.50
C ILE A 426 7.33 2.49 -12.08
N ARG A 427 6.08 2.08 -11.90
CA ARG A 427 5.39 2.13 -10.59
C ARG A 427 6.01 1.18 -9.58
N ASN A 428 6.34 -0.02 -10.01
CA ASN A 428 7.00 -0.99 -9.15
C ASN A 428 8.35 -0.48 -8.65
N ASN A 429 9.17 0.07 -9.54
CA ASN A 429 10.47 0.64 -9.18
C ASN A 429 10.32 1.80 -8.19
N ASN A 430 9.36 2.70 -8.41
CA ASN A 430 9.13 3.84 -7.54
C ASN A 430 8.63 3.42 -6.15
N ILE A 431 7.71 2.45 -6.06
CA ILE A 431 7.22 1.96 -4.77
C ILE A 431 8.33 1.23 -4.01
N LYS A 432 9.16 0.43 -4.68
CA LYS A 432 10.35 -0.18 -4.08
C LYS A 432 11.32 0.88 -3.54
N LEU A 433 11.61 1.91 -4.33
CA LEU A 433 12.45 3.03 -3.90
C LEU A 433 11.88 3.71 -2.64
N PHE A 434 10.56 3.91 -2.57
CA PHE A 434 9.92 4.49 -1.38
C PHE A 434 10.11 3.58 -0.16
N VAL A 435 9.82 2.29 -0.27
CA VAL A 435 9.99 1.32 0.83
C VAL A 435 11.45 1.21 1.28
N GLU A 436 12.41 1.18 0.36
CA GLU A 436 13.85 1.18 0.65
C GLU A 436 14.32 2.44 1.39
N ASN A 437 13.53 3.52 1.31
CA ASN A 437 13.77 4.77 2.02
C ASN A 437 12.79 5.00 3.19
N ASN A 438 12.34 3.92 3.85
CA ASN A 438 11.50 3.93 5.05
C ASN A 438 10.15 4.65 4.88
N VAL A 439 9.61 4.70 3.66
CA VAL A 439 8.25 5.17 3.42
C VAL A 439 7.28 4.08 3.85
N ASP A 440 6.41 4.41 4.79
CA ASP A 440 5.40 3.52 5.38
C ASP A 440 3.95 3.92 5.01
N GLY A 441 3.77 4.98 4.20
CA GLY A 441 2.46 5.38 3.70
C GLY A 441 2.52 5.98 2.30
N ILE A 442 1.59 5.56 1.42
CA ILE A 442 1.56 6.04 0.04
C ILE A 442 0.14 6.41 -0.36
N PHE A 443 0.00 7.64 -0.84
CA PHE A 443 -1.17 8.17 -1.54
C PHE A 443 -0.82 8.29 -3.03
N GLN A 444 -1.45 7.44 -3.86
CA GLN A 444 -1.28 7.44 -5.32
C GLN A 444 -2.41 8.24 -5.96
N GLN A 445 -2.17 9.51 -6.30
CA GLN A 445 -3.20 10.33 -6.94
C GLN A 445 -3.31 10.00 -8.41
N ASP A 446 -4.48 9.48 -8.78
CA ASP A 446 -4.83 8.98 -10.10
C ASP A 446 -6.12 9.65 -10.61
N VAL A 447 -6.81 9.07 -11.59
CA VAL A 447 -8.11 9.51 -12.10
C VAL A 447 -9.20 9.31 -11.05
N TYR A 448 -9.59 10.38 -10.35
CA TYR A 448 -10.49 10.27 -9.20
C TYR A 448 -11.84 11.00 -9.36
N THR A 449 -11.96 11.87 -10.35
CA THR A 449 -13.17 12.70 -10.53
C THR A 449 -14.22 12.03 -11.44
N THR A 450 -13.83 11.02 -12.18
CA THR A 450 -14.64 10.31 -13.17
C THR A 450 -14.27 8.83 -13.19
N PRO A 451 -15.20 7.93 -13.52
CA PRO A 451 -14.86 6.53 -13.78
C PRO A 451 -14.06 6.31 -15.06
N CYS A 452 -14.09 7.31 -15.97
CA CYS A 452 -13.47 7.20 -17.28
C CYS A 452 -12.15 7.99 -17.33
N GLY A 453 -11.10 7.33 -17.78
CA GLY A 453 -9.78 7.85 -18.08
C GLY A 453 -9.02 6.77 -18.83
N GLU A 454 -7.99 7.14 -19.57
CA GLU A 454 -7.19 6.17 -20.33
C GLU A 454 -6.66 5.06 -19.42
N LEU A 455 -7.14 3.83 -19.62
CA LEU A 455 -6.83 2.62 -18.85
C LEU A 455 -6.85 2.83 -17.31
N SER A 456 -7.77 3.70 -16.81
CA SER A 456 -7.79 4.10 -15.39
C SER A 456 -8.09 2.93 -14.43
N GLU A 457 -8.89 1.93 -14.84
CA GLU A 457 -9.13 0.72 -14.04
C GLU A 457 -7.88 -0.15 -13.92
N LEU A 458 -7.11 -0.32 -15.01
CA LEU A 458 -5.81 -0.99 -15.00
C LEU A 458 -4.85 -0.26 -14.07
N SER A 459 -4.80 1.07 -14.16
CA SER A 459 -3.99 1.92 -13.29
C SER A 459 -4.32 1.68 -11.81
N GLY A 460 -5.62 1.68 -11.48
CA GLY A 460 -6.10 1.42 -10.12
C GLY A 460 -5.75 0.03 -9.61
N TYR A 461 -5.95 -0.99 -10.43
CA TYR A 461 -5.63 -2.37 -10.10
C TYR A 461 -4.13 -2.56 -9.83
N LEU A 462 -3.27 -2.06 -10.72
CA LEU A 462 -1.82 -2.12 -10.57
C LEU A 462 -1.37 -1.41 -9.29
N ASN A 463 -1.88 -0.20 -9.02
CA ASN A 463 -1.59 0.53 -7.80
C ASN A 463 -1.96 -0.30 -6.56
N ALA A 464 -3.13 -0.91 -6.53
CA ALA A 464 -3.57 -1.70 -5.39
C ALA A 464 -2.67 -2.92 -5.15
N LYS A 465 -2.28 -3.66 -6.19
CA LYS A 465 -1.35 -4.79 -6.08
C LYS A 465 -0.01 -4.37 -5.49
N LEU A 466 0.58 -3.31 -6.03
CA LEU A 466 1.90 -2.83 -5.63
C LEU A 466 1.89 -2.18 -4.23
N LEU A 467 0.81 -1.53 -3.83
CA LEU A 467 0.67 -0.96 -2.49
C LEU A 467 0.53 -2.05 -1.41
N TRP A 468 -0.12 -3.18 -1.72
CA TRP A 468 -0.16 -4.31 -0.81
C TRP A 468 1.17 -5.06 -0.77
N ASN A 469 1.72 -5.38 -1.93
CA ASN A 469 2.97 -6.12 -2.07
C ASN A 469 3.91 -5.43 -3.07
N PRO A 470 4.87 -4.63 -2.62
CA PRO A 470 5.85 -3.96 -3.48
C PRO A 470 6.70 -4.91 -4.34
N MET A 471 6.71 -6.21 -3.99
CA MET A 471 7.43 -7.24 -4.75
C MET A 471 6.55 -7.95 -5.79
N TYR A 472 5.27 -7.55 -5.92
CA TYR A 472 4.41 -8.07 -6.99
C TYR A 472 4.99 -7.69 -8.35
N ASP A 473 4.95 -8.63 -9.30
CA ASP A 473 5.45 -8.38 -10.64
C ASP A 473 4.45 -7.55 -11.45
N GLU A 474 4.88 -6.38 -11.92
CA GLU A 474 3.99 -5.45 -12.62
C GLU A 474 3.51 -5.97 -13.97
N ASP A 475 4.37 -6.69 -14.72
CA ASP A 475 3.95 -7.29 -15.99
C ASP A 475 2.89 -8.38 -15.77
N THR A 476 3.02 -9.17 -14.70
CA THR A 476 2.00 -10.12 -14.28
C THR A 476 0.68 -9.41 -13.97
N ALA A 477 0.71 -8.31 -13.20
CA ALA A 477 -0.50 -7.56 -12.86
C ALA A 477 -1.18 -6.95 -14.11
N ILE A 478 -0.39 -6.39 -15.03
CA ILE A 478 -0.91 -5.83 -16.29
C ILE A 478 -1.54 -6.94 -17.14
N ASN A 479 -0.84 -8.05 -17.36
CA ASN A 479 -1.33 -9.14 -18.20
C ASN A 479 -2.59 -9.81 -17.61
N GLU A 480 -2.62 -10.10 -16.31
CA GLU A 480 -3.79 -10.71 -15.71
C GLU A 480 -5.02 -9.79 -15.72
N PHE A 481 -4.81 -8.46 -15.63
CA PHE A 481 -5.88 -7.49 -15.81
C PHE A 481 -6.38 -7.49 -17.26
N LEU A 482 -5.50 -7.34 -18.23
CA LEU A 482 -5.87 -7.29 -19.65
C LEU A 482 -6.59 -8.58 -20.07
N ASP A 483 -6.08 -9.74 -19.70
CA ASP A 483 -6.72 -11.03 -19.98
C ASP A 483 -8.10 -11.15 -19.29
N GLY A 484 -8.20 -10.70 -18.06
CA GLY A 484 -9.43 -10.83 -17.28
C GLY A 484 -10.53 -9.86 -17.70
N VAL A 485 -10.17 -8.66 -18.14
CA VAL A 485 -11.12 -7.59 -18.50
C VAL A 485 -11.44 -7.59 -19.99
N TYR A 486 -10.42 -7.75 -20.83
CA TYR A 486 -10.57 -7.61 -22.28
C TYR A 486 -10.49 -8.93 -23.06
N GLY A 487 -10.13 -10.04 -22.41
CA GLY A 487 -10.10 -11.36 -23.01
C GLY A 487 -9.32 -11.42 -24.32
N PRO A 488 -9.92 -11.79 -25.49
CA PRO A 488 -9.20 -11.86 -26.77
C PRO A 488 -8.59 -10.53 -27.24
N ALA A 489 -9.08 -9.38 -26.76
CA ALA A 489 -8.54 -8.06 -27.08
C ALA A 489 -7.31 -7.69 -26.24
N ALA A 490 -6.88 -8.51 -25.30
CA ALA A 490 -5.74 -8.25 -24.41
C ALA A 490 -4.43 -8.04 -25.18
N GLU A 491 -4.17 -8.84 -26.23
CA GLU A 491 -2.92 -8.78 -27.03
C GLU A 491 -2.74 -7.45 -27.75
N PRO A 492 -3.69 -6.93 -28.54
CA PRO A 492 -3.54 -5.61 -29.18
C PRO A 492 -3.50 -4.46 -28.15
N ILE A 493 -4.25 -4.53 -27.04
CA ILE A 493 -4.20 -3.51 -25.99
C ILE A 493 -2.83 -3.55 -25.29
N ARG A 494 -2.27 -4.73 -25.03
CA ARG A 494 -0.89 -4.84 -24.52
C ARG A 494 0.12 -4.25 -25.48
N ALA A 495 -0.01 -4.50 -26.78
CA ALA A 495 0.87 -3.92 -27.78
C ALA A 495 0.78 -2.37 -27.83
N TYR A 496 -0.41 -1.82 -27.60
CA TYR A 496 -0.61 -0.38 -27.43
C TYR A 496 0.14 0.17 -26.21
N VAL A 497 -0.04 -0.46 -25.05
CA VAL A 497 0.67 -0.09 -23.82
C VAL A 497 2.19 -0.14 -24.03
N ASP A 498 2.69 -1.24 -24.62
CA ASP A 498 4.12 -1.44 -24.85
C ASP A 498 4.71 -0.42 -25.82
N MET A 499 3.98 -0.07 -26.88
CA MET A 499 4.39 0.92 -27.86
C MET A 499 4.55 2.31 -27.23
N LEU A 500 3.61 2.75 -26.40
CA LEU A 500 3.67 4.06 -25.75
C LEU A 500 4.81 4.14 -24.73
N HIS A 501 4.97 3.09 -23.90
CA HIS A 501 6.08 3.04 -22.93
C HIS A 501 7.43 2.98 -23.64
N GLY A 502 7.59 2.11 -24.65
CA GLY A 502 8.81 2.04 -25.43
C GLY A 502 9.17 3.39 -26.08
N ARG A 503 8.17 4.14 -26.56
CA ARG A 503 8.39 5.46 -27.16
C ARG A 503 8.99 6.47 -26.16
N VAL A 504 8.51 6.53 -24.92
CA VAL A 504 9.05 7.47 -23.92
C VAL A 504 10.39 7.00 -23.37
N GLU A 505 10.58 5.68 -23.22
CA GLU A 505 11.82 5.08 -22.73
C GLU A 505 12.96 5.23 -23.76
N ASP A 506 12.74 4.81 -25.02
CA ASP A 506 13.77 4.78 -26.07
C ASP A 506 14.27 6.18 -26.46
N ASP A 507 13.38 7.17 -26.49
CA ASP A 507 13.70 8.53 -26.88
C ASP A 507 13.96 9.46 -25.67
N ASN A 508 13.97 8.93 -24.46
CA ASN A 508 14.17 9.68 -23.21
C ASN A 508 13.24 10.89 -23.06
N ILE A 509 11.93 10.68 -23.34
CA ILE A 509 10.94 11.75 -23.29
C ILE A 509 10.45 11.94 -21.85
N HIS A 510 10.59 13.14 -21.33
CA HIS A 510 10.14 13.48 -19.99
C HIS A 510 8.66 13.88 -19.97
N MET A 511 7.93 13.42 -18.95
CA MET A 511 6.53 13.77 -18.72
C MET A 511 6.35 14.33 -17.32
N ASN A 512 5.46 15.30 -17.18
CA ASN A 512 4.98 15.76 -15.87
C ASN A 512 3.45 15.69 -15.82
N ILE A 513 2.87 15.96 -14.68
CA ILE A 513 1.41 15.86 -14.47
C ILE A 513 0.58 16.84 -15.34
N TRP A 514 1.21 17.76 -16.03
CA TRP A 514 0.57 18.75 -16.93
C TRP A 514 0.83 18.45 -18.40
N THR A 515 1.44 17.30 -18.72
CA THR A 515 1.66 16.86 -20.10
C THR A 515 0.32 16.67 -20.80
N GLY A 516 0.09 17.43 -21.86
CA GLY A 516 -1.19 17.53 -22.56
C GLY A 516 -1.24 16.73 -23.88
N PRO A 517 -2.31 16.93 -24.68
CA PRO A 517 -2.49 16.23 -25.96
C PRO A 517 -1.44 16.57 -27.03
N ASP A 518 -0.64 17.60 -26.82
CA ASP A 518 0.47 18.03 -27.68
C ASP A 518 1.83 17.41 -27.24
N ALA A 519 1.78 16.35 -26.45
CA ALA A 519 2.96 15.66 -25.96
C ALA A 519 3.84 15.11 -27.08
N GLU A 520 5.15 15.22 -26.95
CA GLU A 520 6.15 14.83 -27.95
C GLU A 520 6.06 13.36 -28.37
N TYR A 521 5.63 12.47 -27.47
CA TYR A 521 5.44 11.05 -27.80
C TYR A 521 4.18 10.76 -28.60
N LEU A 522 3.21 11.70 -28.69
CA LEU A 522 1.95 11.54 -29.43
C LEU A 522 2.11 12.04 -30.88
N THR A 523 3.00 11.39 -31.63
CA THR A 523 3.19 11.71 -33.07
C THR A 523 2.06 11.14 -33.91
N ASP A 524 1.86 11.69 -35.13
CA ASP A 524 0.87 11.15 -36.09
C ASP A 524 1.05 9.65 -36.33
N GLY A 525 2.29 9.15 -36.34
CA GLY A 525 2.60 7.74 -36.51
C GLY A 525 2.18 6.88 -35.31
N ILE A 526 2.40 7.37 -34.11
CA ILE A 526 1.94 6.71 -32.86
C ILE A 526 0.41 6.69 -32.82
N LEU A 527 -0.25 7.83 -33.10
CA LEU A 527 -1.71 7.91 -33.10
C LEU A 527 -2.33 6.96 -34.12
N ALA A 528 -1.82 6.95 -35.37
CA ALA A 528 -2.31 6.03 -36.41
C ALA A 528 -2.10 4.55 -36.04
N ARG A 529 -1.00 4.21 -35.35
CA ARG A 529 -0.77 2.84 -34.87
C ARG A 529 -1.67 2.52 -33.70
N SER A 530 -1.92 3.45 -32.79
CA SER A 530 -2.89 3.30 -31.70
C SER A 530 -4.28 2.98 -32.24
N ASP A 531 -4.78 3.79 -33.20
CA ASP A 531 -6.07 3.55 -33.85
C ASP A 531 -6.15 2.12 -34.41
N SER A 532 -5.10 1.70 -35.15
CA SER A 532 -5.07 0.33 -35.70
C SER A 532 -5.10 -0.76 -34.63
N LEU A 533 -4.46 -0.57 -33.48
CA LEU A 533 -4.45 -1.57 -32.39
C LEU A 533 -5.80 -1.63 -31.67
N TRP A 534 -6.47 -0.50 -31.50
CA TRP A 534 -7.81 -0.44 -30.94
C TRP A 534 -8.85 -1.01 -31.92
N ASP A 535 -8.75 -0.73 -33.24
CA ASP A 535 -9.60 -1.37 -34.26
C ASP A 535 -9.45 -2.91 -34.23
N ASP A 536 -8.21 -3.42 -34.12
CA ASP A 536 -7.93 -4.85 -33.98
C ASP A 536 -8.57 -5.41 -32.68
N ALA A 537 -8.46 -4.68 -31.57
CA ALA A 537 -9.04 -5.07 -30.29
C ALA A 537 -10.59 -5.18 -30.36
N GLU A 538 -11.26 -4.17 -30.93
CA GLU A 538 -12.70 -4.15 -31.12
C GLU A 538 -13.18 -5.30 -32.00
N LEU A 539 -12.49 -5.55 -33.12
CA LEU A 539 -12.83 -6.63 -34.05
C LEU A 539 -12.77 -8.00 -33.40
N LEU A 540 -11.77 -8.25 -32.56
CA LEU A 540 -11.60 -9.53 -31.87
C LEU A 540 -12.75 -9.87 -30.93
N VAL A 541 -13.44 -8.85 -30.40
CA VAL A 541 -14.50 -9.02 -29.38
C VAL A 541 -15.87 -8.57 -29.87
N GLU A 542 -16.08 -8.26 -31.17
CA GLU A 542 -17.37 -7.80 -31.71
C GLU A 542 -18.55 -8.73 -31.42
N HIS A 543 -18.27 -10.04 -31.21
CA HIS A 543 -19.24 -11.08 -30.88
C HIS A 543 -19.42 -11.29 -29.36
N MET A 544 -18.73 -10.51 -28.51
CA MET A 544 -18.75 -10.58 -27.05
C MET A 544 -19.24 -9.25 -26.46
N PRO A 545 -20.55 -8.97 -26.42
CA PRO A 545 -21.09 -7.63 -26.14
C PRO A 545 -20.51 -6.95 -24.90
N ASP A 546 -20.42 -7.69 -23.78
CA ASP A 546 -19.92 -7.12 -22.52
C ASP A 546 -18.42 -6.76 -22.58
N VAL A 547 -17.62 -7.55 -23.32
CA VAL A 547 -16.18 -7.29 -23.50
C VAL A 547 -15.98 -6.15 -24.50
N HIS A 548 -16.78 -6.15 -25.59
CA HIS A 548 -16.76 -5.09 -26.60
C HIS A 548 -17.09 -3.72 -25.98
N GLU A 549 -18.11 -3.63 -25.11
CA GLU A 549 -18.43 -2.40 -24.39
C GLU A 549 -17.25 -1.90 -23.54
N ARG A 550 -16.53 -2.81 -22.86
CA ARG A 550 -15.33 -2.44 -22.09
C ARG A 550 -14.19 -1.94 -22.96
N VAL A 551 -13.96 -2.59 -24.12
CA VAL A 551 -12.93 -2.13 -25.08
C VAL A 551 -13.27 -0.74 -25.63
N MET A 552 -14.56 -0.49 -25.98
CA MET A 552 -15.03 0.82 -26.45
C MET A 552 -14.94 1.91 -25.38
N SER A 553 -14.87 1.56 -24.11
CA SER A 553 -14.85 2.51 -22.98
C SER A 553 -13.44 2.78 -22.46
N ALA A 554 -12.44 1.99 -22.86
CA ALA A 554 -11.05 2.08 -22.42
C ALA A 554 -10.28 3.17 -23.16
#